data_4b5fc9d24077cc0552d723624614d9dc
#
_entry.id   4b5fc9d24077cc0552d723624614d9dc
#
_cell.length_a   1.000
_cell.length_b   1.000
_cell.length_c   1.000
_cell.angle_alpha   90.00
_cell.angle_beta   90.00
_cell.angle_gamma   90.00
#
_symmetry.space_group_name_H-M   'P 1'
#
loop_
_entity.id
_entity.type
_entity.pdbx_description
1 polymer ?
#
loop_
_entity_poly.entity_id
_entity_poly.type
_entity_poly.pdbx_seq_one_letter_code
_entity_poly.pdbx_strand_id
1 'polypeptide(L)'
;MRNQILAAERLGICAATINSSNRSDWDRIREELCADTIDLLIISPERLANDEFREQYLLPIAGTIGLFVVDEAHCISDWGHDFRPDYRRIVRVLQALPANIPVLATTATANNRVVADIMAQLGDRLEVVRGPLQRKSLRLQTIHLPSQAARMAWLAEYIPQLPLSGIVYTLTVRDCERVSGWLQSQQIDAAAYHSDVDPARREELEQRLLTNDLKVLVATTALGMGFDKPDLGFVIHFQRPGSVVHYYQQVGRAGRAVNDAYGIMLSGNEDQDIADYFIRTAFPPEGHTLDVLASLEHADDGLTLNQLEARLNLSHSQIEKVLKLLSLESPAPVIKQESRWYATPISYTPDAQKIERLTLLRKAEQARMHDYLHSRECLMQFLGRELDDPSAKPCGRCAVCIGAPLISVEYGIERANQAVMLPAISSSGNVRIVRFL
;
A
#
# COMPACT_ATOMS: atom_id res chain seq x y z
N MET A 1 -4.79 -13.22 -0.17
CA MET A 1 -4.93 -14.61 -0.67
C MET A 1 -5.87 -15.46 0.19
N ARG A 2 -5.67 -15.65 1.51
CA ARG A 2 -6.54 -16.52 2.34
C ARG A 2 -8.03 -16.19 2.24
N ASN A 3 -8.39 -14.90 2.38
CA ASN A 3 -9.80 -14.48 2.26
C ASN A 3 -10.39 -14.70 0.86
N GLN A 4 -9.55 -14.64 -0.19
CA GLN A 4 -9.96 -14.93 -1.57
C GLN A 4 -10.21 -16.43 -1.77
N ILE A 5 -9.37 -17.29 -1.19
CA ILE A 5 -9.58 -18.75 -1.19
C ILE A 5 -10.89 -19.09 -0.46
N LEU A 6 -11.10 -18.59 0.76
CA LEU A 6 -12.34 -18.80 1.49
C LEU A 6 -13.58 -18.29 0.75
N ALA A 7 -13.45 -17.20 0.01
CA ALA A 7 -14.54 -16.68 -0.82
C ALA A 7 -14.82 -17.59 -2.02
N ALA A 8 -13.79 -18.13 -2.67
CA ALA A 8 -13.91 -19.08 -3.76
C ALA A 8 -14.57 -20.39 -3.29
N GLU A 9 -14.12 -20.94 -2.16
CA GLU A 9 -14.69 -22.15 -1.55
C GLU A 9 -16.19 -22.02 -1.24
N ARG A 10 -16.63 -20.84 -0.76
CA ARG A 10 -18.06 -20.57 -0.51
C ARG A 10 -18.91 -20.61 -1.80
N LEU A 11 -18.28 -20.39 -2.95
CA LEU A 11 -18.91 -20.48 -4.27
C LEU A 11 -18.77 -21.87 -4.90
N GLY A 12 -18.16 -22.82 -4.18
CA GLY A 12 -17.90 -24.17 -4.70
C GLY A 12 -16.74 -24.26 -5.67
N ILE A 13 -15.85 -23.24 -5.68
CA ILE A 13 -14.65 -23.18 -6.54
C ILE A 13 -13.48 -23.76 -5.77
N CYS A 14 -12.81 -24.77 -6.30
CA CYS A 14 -11.60 -25.35 -5.73
C CYS A 14 -10.41 -24.40 -5.95
N ALA A 15 -9.98 -23.69 -4.93
CA ALA A 15 -8.93 -22.71 -5.01
C ALA A 15 -7.69 -23.12 -4.22
N ALA A 16 -6.50 -22.88 -4.79
CA ALA A 16 -5.23 -23.13 -4.14
C ALA A 16 -4.29 -21.91 -4.23
N THR A 17 -3.28 -21.88 -3.36
CA THR A 17 -2.20 -20.89 -3.41
C THR A 17 -0.85 -21.56 -3.23
N ILE A 18 0.17 -21.04 -3.89
CA ILE A 18 1.57 -21.46 -3.74
C ILE A 18 2.38 -20.25 -3.25
N ASN A 19 2.86 -20.35 -2.00
CA ASN A 19 3.63 -19.29 -1.36
C ASN A 19 4.69 -19.88 -0.41
N SER A 20 5.51 -19.04 0.21
CA SER A 20 6.61 -19.51 1.09
C SER A 20 6.14 -20.17 2.38
N SER A 21 4.91 -19.91 2.83
CA SER A 21 4.38 -20.46 4.10
C SER A 21 3.76 -21.86 3.96
N ASN A 22 3.48 -22.32 2.72
CA ASN A 22 2.86 -23.63 2.47
C ASN A 22 3.74 -24.54 1.59
N ARG A 23 5.06 -24.46 1.73
CA ARG A 23 6.00 -25.22 0.88
C ARG A 23 5.80 -26.74 0.93
N SER A 24 5.32 -27.26 2.06
CA SER A 24 4.98 -28.69 2.22
C SER A 24 3.85 -29.16 1.31
N ASP A 25 2.99 -28.25 0.85
CA ASP A 25 1.80 -28.60 0.05
C ASP A 25 2.04 -28.49 -1.45
N TRP A 26 3.19 -27.97 -1.87
CA TRP A 26 3.44 -27.62 -3.27
C TRP A 26 3.35 -28.81 -4.22
N ASP A 27 3.93 -29.96 -3.85
CA ASP A 27 3.88 -31.17 -4.68
C ASP A 27 2.45 -31.68 -4.84
N ARG A 28 1.68 -31.71 -3.77
CA ARG A 28 0.25 -32.07 -3.82
C ARG A 28 -0.53 -31.10 -4.72
N ILE A 29 -0.34 -29.79 -4.55
CA ILE A 29 -1.01 -28.79 -5.39
C ILE A 29 -0.63 -28.96 -6.86
N ARG A 30 0.62 -29.28 -7.17
CA ARG A 30 1.08 -29.57 -8.54
C ARG A 30 0.34 -30.76 -9.13
N GLU A 31 0.23 -31.88 -8.38
CA GLU A 31 -0.49 -33.06 -8.81
C GLU A 31 -1.97 -32.76 -9.09
N GLU A 32 -2.61 -32.01 -8.18
CA GLU A 32 -4.01 -31.58 -8.32
C GLU A 32 -4.23 -30.62 -9.51
N LEU A 33 -3.28 -29.71 -9.79
CA LEU A 33 -3.29 -28.85 -10.97
C LEU A 33 -3.16 -29.65 -12.27
N CYS A 34 -2.25 -30.63 -12.31
CA CYS A 34 -2.06 -31.49 -13.47
C CYS A 34 -3.25 -32.45 -13.68
N ALA A 35 -3.98 -32.80 -12.61
CA ALA A 35 -5.20 -33.61 -12.64
C ALA A 35 -6.46 -32.79 -12.96
N ASP A 36 -6.35 -31.47 -13.17
CA ASP A 36 -7.45 -30.53 -13.46
C ASP A 36 -8.54 -30.55 -12.35
N THR A 37 -8.11 -30.65 -11.09
CA THR A 37 -9.00 -30.65 -9.92
C THR A 37 -8.98 -29.32 -9.15
N ILE A 38 -8.12 -28.38 -9.54
CA ILE A 38 -8.07 -27.02 -9.03
C ILE A 38 -8.59 -26.06 -10.10
N ASP A 39 -9.67 -25.33 -9.77
CA ASP A 39 -10.28 -24.34 -10.64
C ASP A 39 -9.54 -23.00 -10.64
N LEU A 40 -8.91 -22.63 -9.51
CA LEU A 40 -8.32 -21.31 -9.31
C LEU A 40 -6.97 -21.40 -8.57
N LEU A 41 -5.89 -21.01 -9.23
CA LEU A 41 -4.59 -20.86 -8.61
C LEU A 41 -4.30 -19.37 -8.32
N ILE A 42 -4.16 -19.00 -7.04
CA ILE A 42 -3.83 -17.64 -6.60
C ILE A 42 -2.35 -17.56 -6.22
N ILE A 43 -1.59 -16.75 -6.94
CA ILE A 43 -0.15 -16.56 -6.70
C ILE A 43 0.21 -15.09 -6.59
N SER A 44 1.33 -14.80 -5.91
CA SER A 44 1.89 -13.46 -5.92
C SER A 44 2.81 -13.24 -7.13
N PRO A 45 2.95 -12.00 -7.62
CA PRO A 45 3.84 -11.69 -8.75
C PRO A 45 5.30 -12.11 -8.51
N GLU A 46 5.75 -12.03 -7.25
CA GLU A 46 7.09 -12.46 -6.86
C GLU A 46 7.32 -13.95 -7.13
N ARG A 47 6.25 -14.76 -7.08
CA ARG A 47 6.33 -16.19 -7.37
C ARG A 47 6.69 -16.46 -8.83
N LEU A 48 6.22 -15.61 -9.75
CA LEU A 48 6.57 -15.68 -11.18
C LEU A 48 8.05 -15.35 -11.45
N ALA A 49 8.75 -14.78 -10.48
CA ALA A 49 10.21 -14.58 -10.54
C ALA A 49 11.01 -15.85 -10.33
N ASN A 50 10.42 -16.87 -9.72
CA ASN A 50 11.09 -18.12 -9.43
C ASN A 50 11.06 -19.02 -10.67
N ASP A 51 12.24 -19.35 -11.21
CA ASP A 51 12.37 -20.17 -12.42
C ASP A 51 11.84 -21.58 -12.19
N GLU A 52 12.13 -22.17 -11.02
CA GLU A 52 11.63 -23.49 -10.62
C GLU A 52 10.10 -23.52 -10.62
N PHE A 53 9.46 -22.48 -10.08
CA PHE A 53 8.00 -22.38 -10.10
C PHE A 53 7.44 -22.30 -11.52
N ARG A 54 8.05 -21.51 -12.40
CA ARG A 54 7.61 -21.39 -13.79
C ARG A 54 7.74 -22.71 -14.54
N GLU A 55 8.86 -23.38 -14.40
CA GLU A 55 9.15 -24.64 -15.12
C GLU A 55 8.36 -25.83 -14.59
N GLN A 56 8.22 -25.97 -13.28
CA GLN A 56 7.64 -27.15 -12.65
C GLN A 56 6.13 -27.05 -12.38
N TYR A 57 5.59 -25.82 -12.23
CA TYR A 57 4.19 -25.63 -11.83
C TYR A 57 3.36 -24.91 -12.90
N LEU A 58 3.91 -23.89 -13.58
CA LEU A 58 3.13 -23.09 -14.51
C LEU A 58 3.14 -23.62 -15.94
N LEU A 59 4.30 -23.94 -16.50
CA LEU A 59 4.41 -24.41 -17.87
C LEU A 59 3.71 -25.75 -18.11
N PRO A 60 3.73 -26.74 -17.17
CA PRO A 60 3.00 -28.00 -17.38
C PRO A 60 1.49 -27.84 -17.54
N ILE A 61 0.88 -26.82 -16.93
CA ILE A 61 -0.56 -26.54 -17.02
C ILE A 61 -0.90 -25.44 -18.03
N ALA A 62 0.09 -24.88 -18.73
CA ALA A 62 -0.12 -23.75 -19.63
C ALA A 62 -1.22 -23.99 -20.70
N GLY A 63 -1.38 -25.23 -21.16
CA GLY A 63 -2.38 -25.60 -22.15
C GLY A 63 -3.81 -25.71 -21.60
N THR A 64 -4.00 -25.79 -20.29
CA THR A 64 -5.32 -25.90 -19.61
C THR A 64 -5.78 -24.59 -19.00
N ILE A 65 -4.96 -23.54 -19.02
CA ILE A 65 -5.32 -22.21 -18.47
C ILE A 65 -6.45 -21.61 -19.31
N GLY A 66 -7.63 -21.51 -18.75
CA GLY A 66 -8.78 -20.89 -19.39
C GLY A 66 -8.82 -19.37 -19.31
N LEU A 67 -8.21 -18.78 -18.27
CA LEU A 67 -8.16 -17.32 -18.06
C LEU A 67 -6.93 -16.95 -17.19
N PHE A 68 -6.20 -15.94 -17.61
CA PHE A 68 -5.12 -15.35 -16.80
C PHE A 68 -5.58 -14.00 -16.24
N VAL A 69 -5.65 -13.90 -14.91
CA VAL A 69 -6.10 -12.67 -14.23
C VAL A 69 -4.92 -11.93 -13.60
N VAL A 70 -4.78 -10.65 -13.93
CA VAL A 70 -3.84 -9.72 -13.31
C VAL A 70 -4.63 -8.75 -12.45
N ASP A 71 -4.71 -9.04 -11.16
CA ASP A 71 -5.33 -8.12 -10.20
C ASP A 71 -4.36 -6.98 -9.84
N GLU A 72 -4.92 -5.81 -9.49
CA GLU A 72 -4.16 -4.58 -9.22
C GLU A 72 -3.18 -4.24 -10.37
N ALA A 73 -3.66 -4.35 -11.61
CA ALA A 73 -2.85 -4.18 -12.81
C ALA A 73 -2.15 -2.80 -12.91
N HIS A 74 -2.61 -1.79 -12.15
CA HIS A 74 -1.92 -0.51 -12.03
C HIS A 74 -0.46 -0.63 -11.52
N CYS A 75 -0.13 -1.72 -10.82
CA CYS A 75 1.23 -2.02 -10.37
C CYS A 75 2.21 -2.34 -11.53
N ILE A 76 1.70 -2.61 -12.74
CA ILE A 76 2.52 -2.80 -13.95
C ILE A 76 3.13 -1.48 -14.42
N SER A 77 2.40 -0.38 -14.24
CA SER A 77 2.78 0.93 -14.75
C SER A 77 3.92 1.54 -13.92
N ASP A 78 4.99 1.99 -14.57
CA ASP A 78 6.06 2.77 -13.95
C ASP A 78 5.58 4.10 -13.35
N TRP A 79 4.43 4.53 -13.80
CA TRP A 79 3.75 5.74 -13.36
C TRP A 79 2.70 5.44 -12.28
N GLY A 80 2.47 4.15 -11.99
CA GLY A 80 1.60 3.71 -10.91
C GLY A 80 2.21 4.12 -9.57
N HIS A 81 1.38 4.64 -8.68
CA HIS A 81 1.77 5.01 -7.32
C HIS A 81 2.32 3.83 -6.51
N ASP A 82 1.98 2.59 -6.89
CA ASP A 82 2.40 1.33 -6.28
C ASP A 82 3.19 0.44 -7.26
N PHE A 83 4.05 1.06 -8.10
CA PHE A 83 4.87 0.31 -9.03
C PHE A 83 5.61 -0.83 -8.33
N ARG A 84 5.40 -2.05 -8.83
CA ARG A 84 6.07 -3.26 -8.37
C ARG A 84 6.81 -3.91 -9.52
N PRO A 85 8.14 -3.97 -9.49
CA PRO A 85 8.94 -4.54 -10.57
C PRO A 85 8.56 -5.98 -10.93
N ASP A 86 8.09 -6.74 -9.93
CA ASP A 86 7.66 -8.12 -10.14
C ASP A 86 6.44 -8.22 -11.08
N TYR A 87 5.62 -7.17 -11.17
CA TYR A 87 4.52 -7.11 -12.15
C TYR A 87 5.03 -7.01 -13.60
N ARG A 88 6.20 -6.45 -13.88
CA ARG A 88 6.82 -6.50 -15.21
C ARG A 88 7.17 -7.92 -15.64
N ARG A 89 7.41 -8.82 -14.70
CA ARG A 89 7.66 -10.24 -14.98
C ARG A 89 6.41 -10.95 -15.46
N ILE A 90 5.22 -10.49 -15.07
CA ILE A 90 3.94 -10.99 -15.58
C ILE A 90 3.92 -10.91 -17.11
N VAL A 91 4.37 -9.79 -17.68
CA VAL A 91 4.42 -9.59 -19.14
C VAL A 91 5.31 -10.66 -19.82
N ARG A 92 6.47 -10.95 -19.25
CA ARG A 92 7.38 -11.99 -19.77
C ARG A 92 6.77 -13.39 -19.67
N VAL A 93 6.05 -13.66 -18.58
CA VAL A 93 5.34 -14.93 -18.41
C VAL A 93 4.22 -15.06 -19.45
N LEU A 94 3.43 -14.03 -19.67
CA LEU A 94 2.37 -14.01 -20.68
C LEU A 94 2.93 -14.25 -22.09
N GLN A 95 4.12 -13.74 -22.41
CA GLN A 95 4.79 -14.00 -23.69
C GLN A 95 5.26 -15.44 -23.85
N ALA A 96 5.49 -16.16 -22.74
CA ALA A 96 5.89 -17.57 -22.75
C ALA A 96 4.70 -18.53 -22.73
N LEU A 97 3.51 -18.05 -22.43
CA LEU A 97 2.26 -18.83 -22.43
C LEU A 97 1.64 -18.87 -23.84
N PRO A 98 0.74 -19.84 -24.12
CA PRO A 98 0.00 -19.87 -25.37
C PRO A 98 -0.72 -18.56 -25.68
N ALA A 99 -0.58 -18.05 -26.91
CA ALA A 99 -1.10 -16.74 -27.33
C ALA A 99 -2.63 -16.61 -27.32
N ASN A 100 -3.34 -17.71 -27.18
CA ASN A 100 -4.81 -17.78 -27.15
C ASN A 100 -5.40 -17.71 -25.73
N ILE A 101 -4.59 -17.59 -24.68
CA ILE A 101 -5.09 -17.46 -23.31
C ILE A 101 -5.71 -16.07 -23.14
N PRO A 102 -7.00 -15.98 -22.76
CA PRO A 102 -7.62 -14.70 -22.43
C PRO A 102 -6.95 -14.06 -21.21
N VAL A 103 -6.74 -12.74 -21.26
CA VAL A 103 -6.16 -11.97 -20.15
C VAL A 103 -7.17 -10.97 -19.63
N LEU A 104 -7.42 -11.01 -18.32
CA LEU A 104 -8.23 -10.03 -17.60
C LEU A 104 -7.32 -9.22 -16.67
N ALA A 105 -7.21 -7.91 -16.89
CA ALA A 105 -6.52 -6.99 -16.02
C ALA A 105 -7.53 -6.16 -15.20
N THR A 106 -7.47 -6.25 -13.88
CA THR A 106 -8.39 -5.53 -12.98
C THR A 106 -7.64 -4.49 -12.16
N THR A 107 -8.27 -3.33 -11.97
CA THR A 107 -7.77 -2.29 -11.08
C THR A 107 -8.89 -1.33 -10.67
N ALA A 108 -8.83 -0.82 -9.45
CA ALA A 108 -9.77 0.19 -8.95
C ALA A 108 -9.33 1.63 -9.25
N THR A 109 -8.08 1.84 -9.69
CA THR A 109 -7.45 3.17 -9.68
C THR A 109 -6.54 3.41 -10.90
N ALA A 110 -7.03 3.11 -12.09
CA ALA A 110 -6.29 3.40 -13.32
C ALA A 110 -6.79 4.69 -13.98
N ASN A 111 -6.00 5.74 -13.96
CA ASN A 111 -6.18 6.89 -14.83
C ASN A 111 -5.76 6.55 -16.29
N ASN A 112 -6.02 7.45 -17.23
CA ASN A 112 -5.76 7.22 -18.65
C ASN A 112 -4.30 6.84 -18.94
N ARG A 113 -3.36 7.42 -18.21
CA ARG A 113 -1.93 7.15 -18.33
C ARG A 113 -1.59 5.72 -17.92
N VAL A 114 -2.09 5.29 -16.76
CA VAL A 114 -1.90 3.92 -16.27
C VAL A 114 -2.53 2.91 -17.22
N VAL A 115 -3.72 3.22 -17.78
CA VAL A 115 -4.36 2.38 -18.80
C VAL A 115 -3.51 2.27 -20.04
N ALA A 116 -2.97 3.39 -20.55
CA ALA A 116 -2.08 3.37 -21.72
C ALA A 116 -0.83 2.50 -21.48
N ASP A 117 -0.23 2.56 -20.28
CA ASP A 117 0.91 1.73 -19.94
C ASP A 117 0.55 0.24 -19.85
N ILE A 118 -0.61 -0.09 -19.27
CA ILE A 118 -1.08 -1.47 -19.20
C ILE A 118 -1.29 -2.02 -20.62
N MET A 119 -1.92 -1.25 -21.50
CA MET A 119 -2.13 -1.63 -22.91
C MET A 119 -0.79 -1.81 -23.64
N ALA A 120 0.16 -0.92 -23.45
CA ALA A 120 1.49 -1.02 -24.06
C ALA A 120 2.25 -2.29 -23.62
N GLN A 121 2.00 -2.78 -22.41
CA GLN A 121 2.71 -3.94 -21.86
C GLN A 121 1.96 -5.27 -22.06
N LEU A 122 0.63 -5.29 -21.92
CA LEU A 122 -0.19 -6.50 -22.08
C LEU A 122 -0.70 -6.71 -23.49
N GLY A 123 -0.66 -5.69 -24.34
CA GLY A 123 -1.07 -5.73 -25.74
C GLY A 123 -2.18 -4.72 -26.07
N ASP A 124 -2.15 -4.24 -27.30
CA ASP A 124 -3.05 -3.20 -27.84
C ASP A 124 -4.48 -3.70 -28.13
N ARG A 125 -4.70 -5.02 -28.08
CA ARG A 125 -6.02 -5.65 -28.29
C ARG A 125 -6.87 -5.73 -27.01
N LEU A 126 -6.44 -5.12 -25.90
CA LEU A 126 -7.23 -5.06 -24.68
C LEU A 126 -8.42 -4.14 -24.83
N GLU A 127 -9.60 -4.63 -24.52
CA GLU A 127 -10.80 -3.79 -24.37
C GLU A 127 -10.83 -3.18 -22.98
N VAL A 128 -11.02 -1.86 -22.91
CA VAL A 128 -11.05 -1.11 -21.64
C VAL A 128 -12.49 -0.86 -21.21
N VAL A 129 -12.91 -1.50 -20.13
CA VAL A 129 -14.24 -1.30 -19.53
C VAL A 129 -14.08 -0.49 -18.24
N ARG A 130 -14.69 0.69 -18.16
CA ARG A 130 -14.67 1.55 -16.98
C ARG A 130 -16.04 1.65 -16.34
N GLY A 131 -16.12 1.30 -15.06
CA GLY A 131 -17.28 1.58 -14.21
C GLY A 131 -17.17 2.95 -13.55
N PRO A 132 -18.30 3.51 -13.04
CA PRO A 132 -18.27 4.75 -12.29
C PRO A 132 -17.52 4.58 -10.96
N LEU A 133 -16.67 5.56 -10.64
CA LEU A 133 -15.90 5.55 -9.38
C LEU A 133 -16.69 6.11 -8.20
N GLN A 134 -17.83 6.75 -8.46
CA GLN A 134 -18.65 7.34 -7.40
C GLN A 134 -19.26 6.27 -6.48
N ARG A 135 -18.95 6.38 -5.17
CA ARG A 135 -19.56 5.53 -4.14
C ARG A 135 -20.69 6.27 -3.42
N LYS A 136 -21.91 5.74 -3.59
CA LYS A 136 -23.12 6.36 -3.00
C LYS A 136 -23.15 6.31 -1.46
N SER A 137 -22.50 5.34 -0.83
CA SER A 137 -22.44 5.18 0.62
C SER A 137 -21.41 6.09 1.30
N LEU A 138 -20.41 6.59 0.57
CA LEU A 138 -19.27 7.27 1.15
C LEU A 138 -19.53 8.78 1.33
N ARG A 139 -19.35 9.27 2.56
CA ARG A 139 -19.45 10.67 2.97
C ARG A 139 -18.04 11.20 3.24
N LEU A 140 -17.57 12.16 2.45
CA LEU A 140 -16.21 12.69 2.51
C LEU A 140 -16.17 14.02 3.24
N GLN A 141 -15.14 14.20 4.08
CA GLN A 141 -14.84 15.46 4.75
C GLN A 141 -13.34 15.65 4.90
N THR A 142 -12.88 16.89 4.73
CA THR A 142 -11.52 17.32 5.08
C THR A 142 -11.58 18.21 6.32
N ILE A 143 -10.64 18.02 7.26
CA ILE A 143 -10.58 18.80 8.51
C ILE A 143 -9.13 19.24 8.72
N HIS A 144 -8.93 20.56 8.81
CA HIS A 144 -7.64 21.11 9.19
C HIS A 144 -7.55 21.30 10.71
N LEU A 145 -6.54 20.67 11.32
CA LEU A 145 -6.24 20.75 12.74
C LEU A 145 -4.77 21.13 12.92
N PRO A 146 -4.44 22.17 13.71
CA PRO A 146 -3.13 22.84 13.62
C PRO A 146 -1.95 21.97 14.03
N SER A 147 -2.16 20.90 14.79
CA SER A 147 -1.09 20.05 15.32
C SER A 147 -1.49 18.58 15.42
N GLN A 148 -0.51 17.70 15.56
CA GLN A 148 -0.75 16.28 15.85
C GLN A 148 -1.56 16.08 17.12
N ALA A 149 -1.30 16.86 18.17
CA ALA A 149 -2.03 16.79 19.43
C ALA A 149 -3.53 17.13 19.24
N ALA A 150 -3.84 18.15 18.44
CA ALA A 150 -5.21 18.52 18.08
C ALA A 150 -5.90 17.36 17.33
N ARG A 151 -5.22 16.73 16.38
CA ARG A 151 -5.74 15.56 15.66
C ARG A 151 -5.96 14.36 16.59
N MET A 152 -5.06 14.09 17.52
CA MET A 152 -5.19 13.02 18.51
C MET A 152 -6.38 13.28 19.44
N ALA A 153 -6.56 14.51 19.90
CA ALA A 153 -7.73 14.90 20.71
C ALA A 153 -9.04 14.71 19.93
N TRP A 154 -9.06 15.14 18.67
CA TRP A 154 -10.21 14.98 17.79
C TRP A 154 -10.55 13.49 17.57
N LEU A 155 -9.55 12.65 17.29
CA LEU A 155 -9.76 11.19 17.13
C LEU A 155 -10.40 10.58 18.37
N ALA A 156 -9.89 10.90 19.57
CA ALA A 156 -10.41 10.38 20.82
C ALA A 156 -11.86 10.83 21.12
N GLU A 157 -12.25 12.00 20.61
CA GLU A 157 -13.59 12.52 20.79
C GLU A 157 -14.62 11.94 19.83
N TYR A 158 -14.24 11.77 18.55
CA TYR A 158 -15.21 11.44 17.51
C TYR A 158 -15.18 9.97 17.06
N ILE A 159 -14.10 9.22 17.22
CA ILE A 159 -14.09 7.78 16.88
C ILE A 159 -15.20 6.99 17.60
N PRO A 160 -15.49 7.22 18.91
CA PRO A 160 -16.57 6.50 19.58
C PRO A 160 -17.96 6.78 18.97
N GLN A 161 -18.16 7.96 18.36
CA GLN A 161 -19.43 8.39 17.77
C GLN A 161 -19.61 7.88 16.32
N LEU A 162 -18.54 7.46 15.65
CA LEU A 162 -18.58 6.93 14.29
C LEU A 162 -19.20 5.51 14.28
N PRO A 163 -19.92 5.15 13.20
CA PRO A 163 -20.59 3.85 13.13
C PRO A 163 -19.59 2.70 12.98
N LEU A 164 -19.95 1.54 13.52
CA LEU A 164 -19.24 0.28 13.33
C LEU A 164 -17.73 0.37 13.69
N SER A 165 -16.91 -0.40 13.00
CA SER A 165 -15.44 -0.34 13.09
C SER A 165 -14.86 0.48 11.96
N GLY A 166 -13.60 0.93 12.12
CA GLY A 166 -12.91 1.70 11.10
C GLY A 166 -11.40 1.55 11.10
N ILE A 167 -10.77 2.28 10.20
CA ILE A 167 -9.32 2.31 10.03
C ILE A 167 -8.85 3.77 10.15
N VAL A 168 -7.76 3.98 10.91
CA VAL A 168 -7.01 5.24 10.91
C VAL A 168 -5.68 5.00 10.21
N TYR A 169 -5.47 5.62 9.05
CA TYR A 169 -4.20 5.52 8.33
C TYR A 169 -3.20 6.56 8.81
N THR A 170 -1.97 6.12 9.04
CA THR A 170 -0.81 6.93 9.37
C THR A 170 0.33 6.70 8.38
N LEU A 171 1.23 7.67 8.22
CA LEU A 171 2.34 7.58 7.28
C LEU A 171 3.53 6.78 7.82
N THR A 172 3.69 6.71 9.14
CA THR A 172 4.85 6.07 9.78
C THR A 172 4.43 5.07 10.83
N VAL A 173 5.28 4.06 11.07
CA VAL A 173 5.13 3.09 12.18
C VAL A 173 5.06 3.81 13.52
N ARG A 174 5.90 4.83 13.71
CA ARG A 174 5.93 5.64 14.93
C ARG A 174 4.58 6.32 15.21
N ASP A 175 3.97 6.93 14.19
CA ASP A 175 2.65 7.57 14.35
C ASP A 175 1.56 6.53 14.55
N CYS A 176 1.66 5.36 13.91
CA CYS A 176 0.76 4.25 14.09
C CYS A 176 0.70 3.80 15.55
N GLU A 177 1.86 3.54 16.14
CA GLU A 177 1.98 3.16 17.54
C GLU A 177 1.51 4.27 18.50
N ARG A 178 1.91 5.50 18.21
CA ARG A 178 1.55 6.67 19.04
C ARG A 178 0.04 6.91 19.05
N VAL A 179 -0.60 6.90 17.90
CA VAL A 179 -2.05 7.11 17.78
C VAL A 179 -2.82 5.95 18.41
N SER A 180 -2.38 4.70 18.19
CA SER A 180 -2.99 3.54 18.82
C SER A 180 -2.90 3.60 20.34
N GLY A 181 -1.71 3.84 20.89
CA GLY A 181 -1.51 3.96 22.34
C GLY A 181 -2.30 5.12 22.95
N TRP A 182 -2.42 6.25 22.24
CA TRP A 182 -3.28 7.34 22.66
C TRP A 182 -4.75 6.93 22.77
N LEU A 183 -5.30 6.31 21.72
CA LEU A 183 -6.70 5.88 21.71
C LEU A 183 -6.99 4.86 22.83
N GLN A 184 -6.06 3.93 23.07
CA GLN A 184 -6.15 2.98 24.18
C GLN A 184 -6.16 3.70 25.54
N SER A 185 -5.33 4.71 25.74
CA SER A 185 -5.30 5.53 26.97
C SER A 185 -6.63 6.28 27.21
N GLN A 186 -7.37 6.53 26.14
CA GLN A 186 -8.71 7.14 26.15
C GLN A 186 -9.83 6.08 26.19
N GLN A 187 -9.50 4.81 26.55
CA GLN A 187 -10.44 3.70 26.66
C GLN A 187 -11.18 3.33 25.36
N ILE A 188 -10.56 3.63 24.22
CA ILE A 188 -11.04 3.22 22.91
C ILE A 188 -10.33 1.95 22.51
N ASP A 189 -11.08 0.89 22.14
CA ASP A 189 -10.49 -0.36 21.66
C ASP A 189 -9.83 -0.15 20.31
N ALA A 190 -8.51 0.02 20.35
CA ALA A 190 -7.65 0.34 19.21
C ALA A 190 -6.43 -0.58 19.18
N ALA A 191 -5.89 -0.85 18.00
CA ALA A 191 -4.65 -1.60 17.85
C ALA A 191 -3.80 -1.04 16.71
N ALA A 192 -2.47 -1.13 16.85
CA ALA A 192 -1.53 -0.76 15.79
C ALA A 192 -1.33 -1.92 14.81
N TYR A 193 -1.25 -1.60 13.51
CA TYR A 193 -1.03 -2.55 12.43
C TYR A 193 0.00 -2.02 11.43
N HIS A 194 1.18 -2.62 11.40
CA HIS A 194 2.28 -2.25 10.51
C HIS A 194 3.18 -3.47 10.21
N SER A 195 4.19 -3.29 9.35
CA SER A 195 5.10 -4.36 8.90
C SER A 195 5.81 -5.10 10.04
N ASP A 196 6.13 -4.39 11.11
CA ASP A 196 6.93 -4.91 12.22
C ASP A 196 6.09 -5.67 13.25
N VAL A 197 4.76 -5.67 13.12
CA VAL A 197 3.86 -6.51 13.93
C VAL A 197 3.98 -7.96 13.46
N ASP A 198 4.08 -8.87 14.43
CA ASP A 198 4.15 -10.31 14.16
C ASP A 198 3.02 -10.77 13.22
N PRO A 199 3.30 -11.64 12.22
CA PRO A 199 2.31 -12.08 11.24
C PRO A 199 1.06 -12.72 11.87
N ALA A 200 1.20 -13.54 12.91
CA ALA A 200 0.06 -14.16 13.59
C ALA A 200 -0.79 -13.11 14.31
N ARG A 201 -0.14 -12.12 14.92
CA ARG A 201 -0.85 -10.97 15.53
C ARG A 201 -1.57 -10.13 14.50
N ARG A 202 -0.99 -9.89 13.34
CA ARG A 202 -1.68 -9.18 12.25
C ARG A 202 -2.94 -9.91 11.81
N GLU A 203 -2.86 -11.24 11.66
CA GLU A 203 -4.02 -12.07 11.30
C GLU A 203 -5.14 -11.99 12.37
N GLU A 204 -4.78 -12.05 13.64
CA GLU A 204 -5.72 -11.88 14.75
C GLU A 204 -6.41 -10.51 14.71
N LEU A 205 -5.64 -9.43 14.48
CA LEU A 205 -6.18 -8.06 14.41
C LEU A 205 -7.11 -7.86 13.19
N GLU A 206 -6.78 -8.45 12.05
CA GLU A 206 -7.66 -8.47 10.88
C GLU A 206 -8.97 -9.19 11.21
N GLN A 207 -8.92 -10.32 11.88
CA GLN A 207 -10.11 -11.08 12.28
C GLN A 207 -10.96 -10.27 13.26
N ARG A 208 -10.39 -9.67 14.29
CA ARG A 208 -11.08 -8.81 15.25
C ARG A 208 -11.75 -7.61 14.57
N LEU A 209 -11.08 -7.02 13.58
CA LEU A 209 -11.68 -5.94 12.80
C LEU A 209 -12.86 -6.45 11.95
N LEU A 210 -12.73 -7.63 11.32
CA LEU A 210 -13.79 -8.25 10.52
C LEU A 210 -15.06 -8.55 11.34
N THR A 211 -14.90 -9.01 12.58
CA THR A 211 -16.02 -9.35 13.49
C THR A 211 -16.57 -8.15 14.26
N ASN A 212 -16.03 -6.95 14.07
CA ASN A 212 -16.33 -5.74 14.85
C ASN A 212 -15.96 -5.83 16.35
N ASP A 213 -15.06 -6.76 16.73
CA ASP A 213 -14.49 -6.88 18.07
C ASP A 213 -13.33 -5.91 18.32
N LEU A 214 -13.04 -5.05 17.36
CA LEU A 214 -12.09 -3.96 17.43
C LEU A 214 -12.74 -2.70 16.87
N LYS A 215 -12.78 -1.62 17.66
CA LYS A 215 -13.39 -0.35 17.21
C LYS A 215 -12.59 0.31 16.10
N VAL A 216 -11.26 0.32 16.23
CA VAL A 216 -10.41 0.98 15.25
C VAL A 216 -9.05 0.29 15.10
N LEU A 217 -8.65 0.05 13.87
CA LEU A 217 -7.30 -0.38 13.51
C LEU A 217 -6.51 0.84 13.05
N VAL A 218 -5.45 1.19 13.77
CA VAL A 218 -4.52 2.23 13.35
C VAL A 218 -3.47 1.58 12.49
N ALA A 219 -3.36 1.96 11.22
CA ALA A 219 -2.56 1.22 10.27
C ALA A 219 -1.66 2.12 9.40
N THR A 220 -0.50 1.59 9.02
CA THR A 220 0.26 2.11 7.89
C THR A 220 -0.27 1.50 6.58
N THR A 221 0.39 1.78 5.46
CA THR A 221 0.11 1.10 4.17
C THR A 221 0.32 -0.42 4.21
N ALA A 222 0.83 -0.98 5.32
CA ALA A 222 0.93 -2.43 5.54
C ALA A 222 -0.44 -3.12 5.55
N LEU A 223 -1.51 -2.42 6.00
CA LEU A 223 -2.89 -2.85 5.76
C LEU A 223 -3.25 -2.52 4.31
N GLY A 224 -2.62 -3.26 3.43
CA GLY A 224 -2.61 -3.02 2.02
C GLY A 224 -3.73 -3.71 1.25
N MET A 225 -3.49 -3.89 -0.05
CA MET A 225 -4.39 -4.55 -0.99
C MET A 225 -4.82 -5.93 -0.49
N GLY A 226 -6.06 -6.30 -0.76
CA GLY A 226 -6.62 -7.61 -0.40
C GLY A 226 -7.35 -7.69 0.95
N PHE A 227 -7.29 -6.66 1.81
CA PHE A 227 -8.17 -6.62 2.99
C PHE A 227 -9.55 -6.09 2.58
N ASP A 228 -10.57 -6.91 2.79
CA ASP A 228 -11.95 -6.57 2.49
C ASP A 228 -12.85 -6.75 3.72
N LYS A 229 -13.49 -5.65 4.14
CA LYS A 229 -14.51 -5.64 5.18
C LYS A 229 -15.74 -4.91 4.63
N PRO A 230 -16.83 -5.64 4.32
CA PRO A 230 -18.02 -5.07 3.69
C PRO A 230 -18.68 -3.96 4.50
N ASP A 231 -18.71 -4.10 5.82
CA ASP A 231 -19.37 -3.19 6.77
C ASP A 231 -18.40 -2.21 7.46
N LEU A 232 -17.29 -1.84 6.81
CA LEU A 232 -16.37 -0.84 7.36
C LEU A 232 -17.07 0.54 7.41
N GLY A 233 -17.23 1.08 8.62
CA GLY A 233 -18.02 2.29 8.87
C GLY A 233 -17.25 3.58 8.60
N PHE A 234 -15.93 3.58 8.77
CA PHE A 234 -15.13 4.78 8.53
C PHE A 234 -13.67 4.47 8.17
N VAL A 235 -13.08 5.40 7.44
CA VAL A 235 -11.64 5.51 7.20
C VAL A 235 -11.20 6.93 7.47
N ILE A 236 -10.22 7.11 8.34
CA ILE A 236 -9.64 8.40 8.68
C ILE A 236 -8.17 8.41 8.27
N HIS A 237 -7.72 9.45 7.61
CA HIS A 237 -6.31 9.71 7.38
C HIS A 237 -5.82 10.71 8.43
N PHE A 238 -4.89 10.27 9.29
CA PHE A 238 -4.30 11.10 10.35
C PHE A 238 -3.40 12.20 9.78
N GLN A 239 -2.79 11.93 8.64
CA GLN A 239 -1.93 12.83 7.89
C GLN A 239 -2.28 12.72 6.40
N ARG A 240 -1.90 13.74 5.63
CA ARG A 240 -2.10 13.79 4.18
C ARG A 240 -1.34 12.66 3.47
N PRO A 241 -2.02 11.76 2.74
CA PRO A 241 -1.35 10.70 1.98
C PRO A 241 -0.56 11.24 0.80
N GLY A 242 0.28 10.37 0.20
CA GLY A 242 1.20 10.72 -0.87
C GLY A 242 0.53 11.15 -2.18
N SER A 243 -0.67 10.63 -2.47
CA SER A 243 -1.40 10.93 -3.71
C SER A 243 -2.90 10.77 -3.54
N VAL A 244 -3.67 11.39 -4.46
CA VAL A 244 -5.13 11.25 -4.56
C VAL A 244 -5.51 9.78 -4.81
N VAL A 245 -4.71 9.06 -5.57
CA VAL A 245 -4.94 7.65 -5.89
C VAL A 245 -4.84 6.78 -4.64
N HIS A 246 -3.77 6.94 -3.85
CA HIS A 246 -3.63 6.25 -2.55
C HIS A 246 -4.80 6.57 -1.61
N TYR A 247 -5.16 7.84 -1.53
CA TYR A 247 -6.30 8.25 -0.73
C TYR A 247 -7.59 7.56 -1.17
N TYR A 248 -7.87 7.56 -2.48
CA TYR A 248 -9.08 6.93 -3.01
C TYR A 248 -9.12 5.42 -2.75
N GLN A 249 -8.00 4.71 -2.91
CA GLN A 249 -7.91 3.28 -2.62
C GLN A 249 -8.18 2.96 -1.15
N GLN A 250 -7.63 3.79 -0.24
CA GLN A 250 -7.76 3.59 1.20
C GLN A 250 -9.16 3.97 1.68
N VAL A 251 -9.66 5.14 1.31
CA VAL A 251 -11.00 5.58 1.71
C VAL A 251 -12.10 4.73 1.08
N GLY A 252 -11.85 4.18 -0.11
CA GLY A 252 -12.75 3.27 -0.82
C GLY A 252 -12.92 1.89 -0.17
N ARG A 253 -12.20 1.58 0.93
CA ARG A 253 -12.46 0.39 1.75
C ARG A 253 -13.73 0.52 2.56
N ALA A 254 -14.10 1.75 2.97
CA ALA A 254 -15.34 2.00 3.69
C ALA A 254 -16.56 1.99 2.76
N GLY A 255 -17.70 1.64 3.31
CA GLY A 255 -18.99 1.80 2.64
C GLY A 255 -19.30 0.79 1.55
N ARG A 256 -18.76 -0.43 1.59
CA ARG A 256 -19.02 -1.45 0.55
C ARG A 256 -20.42 -2.05 0.66
N ALA A 257 -20.84 -2.40 1.87
CA ALA A 257 -22.14 -3.02 2.13
C ALA A 257 -22.95 -2.28 3.22
N VAL A 258 -22.68 -0.99 3.43
CA VAL A 258 -23.43 -0.13 4.35
C VAL A 258 -23.94 1.10 3.60
N ASN A 259 -25.02 1.68 4.09
CA ASN A 259 -25.64 2.84 3.46
C ASN A 259 -24.88 4.14 3.68
N ASP A 260 -24.18 4.26 4.80
CA ASP A 260 -23.40 5.42 5.19
C ASP A 260 -22.06 4.99 5.80
N ALA A 261 -20.98 5.51 5.24
CA ALA A 261 -19.64 5.38 5.76
C ALA A 261 -18.88 6.70 5.61
N TYR A 262 -17.91 6.94 6.48
CA TYR A 262 -17.21 8.22 6.55
C TYR A 262 -15.78 8.08 6.06
N GLY A 263 -15.39 8.95 5.13
CA GLY A 263 -14.00 9.16 4.69
C GLY A 263 -13.53 10.53 5.18
N ILE A 264 -12.64 10.55 6.17
CA ILE A 264 -12.21 11.80 6.80
C ILE A 264 -10.72 11.96 6.57
N MET A 265 -10.32 13.11 6.04
CA MET A 265 -8.92 13.46 5.93
C MET A 265 -8.59 14.58 6.92
N LEU A 266 -7.73 14.27 7.88
CA LEU A 266 -7.15 15.26 8.78
C LEU A 266 -5.87 15.82 8.13
N SER A 267 -5.63 17.10 8.35
CA SER A 267 -4.40 17.78 7.93
C SER A 267 -3.88 18.69 9.04
N GLY A 268 -2.60 18.98 9.01
CA GLY A 268 -1.92 19.85 9.97
C GLY A 268 -0.92 20.79 9.30
N ASN A 269 -0.37 21.71 10.07
CA ASN A 269 0.61 22.68 9.58
C ASN A 269 1.91 22.02 9.12
N GLU A 270 2.27 20.87 9.70
CA GLU A 270 3.48 20.09 9.42
C GLU A 270 3.37 19.20 8.18
N ASP A 271 2.20 19.07 7.57
CA ASP A 271 1.98 18.12 6.47
C ASP A 271 2.88 18.39 5.26
N GLN A 272 3.21 19.66 5.00
CA GLN A 272 4.11 20.01 3.89
C GLN A 272 5.55 19.55 4.19
N ASP A 273 6.05 19.77 5.39
CA ASP A 273 7.39 19.35 5.80
C ASP A 273 7.54 17.83 5.76
N ILE A 274 6.49 17.10 6.17
CA ILE A 274 6.42 15.64 6.09
C ILE A 274 6.45 15.18 4.63
N ALA A 275 5.67 15.80 3.76
CA ALA A 275 5.65 15.47 2.34
C ALA A 275 7.01 15.73 1.67
N ASP A 276 7.62 16.87 1.94
CA ASP A 276 8.94 17.25 1.42
C ASP A 276 10.04 16.29 1.92
N TYR A 277 9.95 15.85 3.18
CA TYR A 277 10.84 14.82 3.71
C TYR A 277 10.73 13.51 2.94
N PHE A 278 9.51 12.99 2.73
CA PHE A 278 9.30 11.74 1.99
C PHE A 278 9.73 11.85 0.53
N ILE A 279 9.49 12.98 -0.14
CA ILE A 279 9.93 13.22 -1.52
C ILE A 279 11.47 13.23 -1.57
N ARG A 280 12.12 14.00 -0.70
CA ARG A 280 13.58 14.13 -0.66
C ARG A 280 14.27 12.81 -0.35
N THR A 281 13.69 12.01 0.53
CA THR A 281 14.26 10.72 0.94
C THR A 281 13.76 9.54 0.09
N ALA A 282 12.99 9.79 -0.96
CA ALA A 282 12.41 8.73 -1.80
C ALA A 282 13.46 7.88 -2.52
N PHE A 283 14.53 8.52 -2.98
CA PHE A 283 15.67 7.86 -3.61
C PHE A 283 16.91 7.97 -2.73
N PRO A 284 17.76 6.95 -2.69
CA PRO A 284 19.04 7.05 -2.00
C PRO A 284 19.93 8.08 -2.73
N PRO A 285 20.76 8.82 -1.99
CA PRO A 285 21.80 9.66 -2.59
C PRO A 285 22.74 8.84 -3.49
N GLU A 286 23.21 9.42 -4.60
CA GLU A 286 24.10 8.74 -5.54
C GLU A 286 25.36 8.20 -4.86
N GLY A 287 25.98 8.99 -3.96
CA GLY A 287 27.16 8.56 -3.18
C GLY A 287 26.90 7.27 -2.40
N HIS A 288 25.75 7.14 -1.72
CA HIS A 288 25.40 5.90 -1.00
C HIS A 288 25.28 4.70 -1.95
N THR A 289 24.77 4.92 -3.16
CA THR A 289 24.61 3.88 -4.17
C THR A 289 25.96 3.39 -4.66
N LEU A 290 26.87 4.31 -4.94
CA LEU A 290 28.24 3.99 -5.38
C LEU A 290 29.06 3.32 -4.27
N ASP A 291 28.94 3.77 -3.02
CA ASP A 291 29.64 3.18 -1.87
C ASP A 291 29.21 1.71 -1.62
N VAL A 292 27.88 1.44 -1.71
CA VAL A 292 27.36 0.07 -1.56
C VAL A 292 27.85 -0.82 -2.71
N LEU A 293 27.80 -0.35 -3.96
CA LEU A 293 28.30 -1.09 -5.12
C LEU A 293 29.79 -1.40 -5.01
N ALA A 294 30.62 -0.38 -4.72
CA ALA A 294 32.05 -0.57 -4.55
C ALA A 294 32.39 -1.59 -3.45
N SER A 295 31.61 -1.57 -2.33
CA SER A 295 31.80 -2.55 -1.26
C SER A 295 31.46 -3.98 -1.69
N LEU A 296 30.44 -4.16 -2.54
CA LEU A 296 30.08 -5.47 -3.08
C LEU A 296 31.04 -5.96 -4.15
N GLU A 297 31.54 -5.07 -5.02
CA GLU A 297 32.53 -5.40 -6.07
C GLU A 297 33.86 -5.91 -5.50
N HIS A 298 34.22 -5.45 -4.29
CA HIS A 298 35.45 -5.90 -3.59
C HIS A 298 35.23 -7.10 -2.67
N ALA A 299 34.11 -7.81 -2.79
CA ALA A 299 33.73 -8.92 -1.93
C ALA A 299 33.34 -10.16 -2.73
N ASP A 300 34.30 -11.04 -3.04
CA ASP A 300 34.10 -12.26 -3.84
C ASP A 300 33.00 -13.17 -3.26
N ASP A 301 32.89 -13.26 -1.92
CA ASP A 301 31.90 -14.08 -1.24
C ASP A 301 30.56 -13.36 -0.98
N GLY A 302 30.36 -12.17 -1.52
CA GLY A 302 29.21 -11.31 -1.25
C GLY A 302 29.14 -10.84 0.21
N LEU A 303 28.20 -9.91 0.51
CA LEU A 303 28.07 -9.32 1.84
C LEU A 303 26.63 -9.42 2.36
N THR A 304 26.50 -9.67 3.66
CA THR A 304 25.23 -9.51 4.37
C THR A 304 24.96 -8.04 4.66
N LEU A 305 23.70 -7.68 4.97
CA LEU A 305 23.35 -6.31 5.39
C LEU A 305 24.18 -5.84 6.59
N ASN A 306 24.37 -6.68 7.59
CA ASN A 306 25.17 -6.33 8.78
C ASN A 306 26.67 -6.08 8.42
N GLN A 307 27.20 -6.83 7.46
CA GLN A 307 28.56 -6.63 6.98
C GLN A 307 28.72 -5.33 6.18
N LEU A 308 27.71 -4.96 5.39
CA LEU A 308 27.66 -3.66 4.71
C LEU A 308 27.54 -2.52 5.70
N GLU A 309 26.69 -2.64 6.72
CA GLU A 309 26.55 -1.65 7.79
C GLU A 309 27.85 -1.43 8.59
N ALA A 310 28.59 -2.51 8.85
CA ALA A 310 29.89 -2.43 9.51
C ALA A 310 31.00 -1.78 8.65
N ARG A 311 30.87 -1.80 7.32
CA ARG A 311 31.84 -1.23 6.38
C ARG A 311 31.54 0.20 5.97
N LEU A 312 30.27 0.56 5.95
CA LEU A 312 29.77 1.83 5.46
C LEU A 312 29.19 2.65 6.62
N ASN A 313 29.37 3.95 6.57
CA ASN A 313 28.72 4.86 7.54
C ASN A 313 27.27 5.14 7.12
N LEU A 314 26.50 4.06 6.91
CA LEU A 314 25.09 4.08 6.50
C LEU A 314 24.26 3.21 7.45
N SER A 315 23.05 3.67 7.77
CA SER A 315 22.12 2.86 8.55
C SER A 315 21.59 1.67 7.75
N HIS A 316 21.12 0.63 8.45
CA HIS A 316 20.52 -0.56 7.88
C HIS A 316 19.45 -0.22 6.82
N SER A 317 18.52 0.69 7.14
CA SER A 317 17.45 1.11 6.24
C SER A 317 17.94 1.87 5.00
N GLN A 318 19.06 2.60 5.10
CA GLN A 318 19.67 3.27 3.94
C GLN A 318 20.29 2.25 2.98
N ILE A 319 20.99 1.26 3.52
CA ILE A 319 21.58 0.17 2.73
C ILE A 319 20.49 -0.68 2.04
N GLU A 320 19.47 -1.09 2.79
CA GLU A 320 18.32 -1.82 2.20
C GLU A 320 17.68 -1.05 1.06
N LYS A 321 17.52 0.26 1.20
CA LYS A 321 16.93 1.11 0.17
C LYS A 321 17.79 1.16 -1.09
N VAL A 322 19.11 1.25 -0.95
CA VAL A 322 20.06 1.18 -2.07
C VAL A 322 19.99 -0.17 -2.75
N LEU A 323 20.10 -1.26 -2.00
CA LEU A 323 20.06 -2.61 -2.54
C LEU A 323 18.75 -2.92 -3.26
N LYS A 324 17.64 -2.45 -2.69
CA LYS A 324 16.34 -2.55 -3.35
C LYS A 324 16.30 -1.78 -4.67
N LEU A 325 16.79 -0.54 -4.70
CA LEU A 325 16.87 0.24 -5.94
C LEU A 325 17.66 -0.51 -6.99
N LEU A 326 18.88 -0.94 -6.67
CA LEU A 326 19.78 -1.61 -7.60
C LEU A 326 19.24 -2.96 -8.09
N SER A 327 18.58 -3.73 -7.23
CA SER A 327 17.98 -5.02 -7.59
C SER A 327 16.79 -4.90 -8.55
N LEU A 328 16.22 -3.71 -8.69
CA LEU A 328 15.07 -3.41 -9.55
C LEU A 328 15.50 -2.95 -10.97
N GLU A 329 16.76 -2.62 -11.16
CA GLU A 329 17.26 -2.26 -12.48
C GLU A 329 17.28 -3.47 -13.43
N SER A 330 17.26 -3.22 -14.73
CA SER A 330 17.27 -4.30 -15.74
C SER A 330 18.24 -3.94 -16.87
N PRO A 331 19.40 -4.62 -16.92
CA PRO A 331 19.87 -5.71 -16.04
C PRO A 331 20.28 -5.21 -14.65
N ALA A 332 20.10 -6.07 -13.63
CA ALA A 332 20.34 -5.70 -12.24
C ALA A 332 21.85 -5.71 -11.92
N PRO A 333 22.42 -4.60 -11.40
CA PRO A 333 23.82 -4.54 -10.99
C PRO A 333 24.11 -5.29 -9.69
N VAL A 334 23.09 -5.70 -8.93
CA VAL A 334 23.24 -6.53 -7.73
C VAL A 334 22.22 -7.66 -7.72
N ILE A 335 22.60 -8.78 -7.12
CA ILE A 335 21.71 -9.92 -6.89
C ILE A 335 21.78 -10.36 -5.44
N LYS A 336 20.68 -10.90 -4.94
CA LYS A 336 20.63 -11.53 -3.62
C LYS A 336 20.61 -13.04 -3.76
N GLN A 337 21.54 -13.71 -3.10
CA GLN A 337 21.56 -15.17 -2.98
C GLN A 337 21.52 -15.50 -1.48
N GLU A 338 20.49 -16.19 -1.06
CA GLU A 338 20.20 -16.45 0.36
C GLU A 338 20.15 -15.17 1.22
N SER A 339 21.13 -14.99 2.12
CA SER A 339 21.26 -13.82 2.99
C SER A 339 22.30 -12.80 2.52
N ARG A 340 22.98 -13.06 1.38
CA ARG A 340 24.09 -12.27 0.87
C ARG A 340 23.74 -11.55 -0.42
N TRP A 341 24.35 -10.40 -0.60
CA TRP A 341 24.28 -9.59 -1.80
C TRP A 341 25.60 -9.65 -2.56
N TYR A 342 25.51 -9.73 -3.86
CA TYR A 342 26.65 -9.81 -4.79
C TYR A 342 26.51 -8.72 -5.83
N ALA A 343 27.63 -8.10 -6.22
CA ALA A 343 27.68 -7.30 -7.44
C ALA A 343 27.64 -8.23 -8.65
N THR A 344 26.99 -7.79 -9.72
CA THR A 344 27.05 -8.45 -11.05
C THR A 344 28.06 -7.72 -11.94
N PRO A 345 28.51 -8.31 -13.06
CA PRO A 345 29.38 -7.62 -14.02
C PRO A 345 28.74 -6.43 -14.74
N ILE A 346 27.53 -6.04 -14.34
CA ILE A 346 26.76 -4.96 -14.96
C ILE A 346 27.20 -3.61 -14.37
N SER A 347 27.71 -2.73 -15.22
CA SER A 347 28.02 -1.37 -14.85
C SER A 347 26.73 -0.60 -14.54
N TYR A 348 26.67 0.06 -13.40
CA TYR A 348 25.54 0.88 -13.01
C TYR A 348 25.85 2.36 -13.24
N THR A 349 24.96 3.02 -13.96
CA THR A 349 24.93 4.48 -14.07
C THR A 349 23.57 4.96 -13.60
N PRO A 350 23.51 5.84 -12.58
CA PRO A 350 22.26 6.39 -12.09
C PRO A 350 21.50 7.11 -13.21
N ASP A 351 20.24 6.76 -13.40
CA ASP A 351 19.35 7.47 -14.33
C ASP A 351 18.80 8.74 -13.64
N ALA A 352 19.62 9.81 -13.66
CA ALA A 352 19.26 11.09 -13.07
C ALA A 352 17.95 11.66 -13.63
N GLN A 353 17.70 11.47 -14.94
CA GLN A 353 16.48 11.94 -15.60
C GLN A 353 15.24 11.22 -15.09
N LYS A 354 15.33 9.91 -14.90
CA LYS A 354 14.25 9.08 -14.30
C LYS A 354 13.95 9.52 -12.86
N ILE A 355 15.00 9.72 -12.05
CA ILE A 355 14.86 10.17 -10.65
C ILE A 355 14.22 11.56 -10.59
N GLU A 356 14.67 12.50 -11.41
CA GLU A 356 14.11 13.85 -11.48
C GLU A 356 12.64 13.81 -11.92
N ARG A 357 12.31 13.07 -12.96
CA ARG A 357 10.94 12.89 -13.46
C ARG A 357 10.02 12.31 -12.38
N LEU A 358 10.44 11.27 -11.66
CA LEU A 358 9.65 10.66 -10.58
C LEU A 358 9.52 11.60 -9.37
N THR A 359 10.53 12.41 -9.10
CA THR A 359 10.47 13.44 -8.05
C THR A 359 9.47 14.54 -8.39
N LEU A 360 9.46 15.02 -9.64
CA LEU A 360 8.49 16.00 -10.12
C LEU A 360 7.06 15.45 -10.09
N LEU A 361 6.88 14.19 -10.47
CA LEU A 361 5.58 13.52 -10.37
C LEU A 361 5.06 13.51 -8.92
N ARG A 362 5.88 13.09 -7.96
CA ARG A 362 5.49 13.08 -6.53
C ARG A 362 5.14 14.47 -6.01
N LYS A 363 5.88 15.51 -6.44
CA LYS A 363 5.53 16.90 -6.11
C LYS A 363 4.18 17.30 -6.70
N ALA A 364 3.90 16.92 -7.93
CA ALA A 364 2.61 17.19 -8.57
C ALA A 364 1.46 16.45 -7.84
N GLU A 365 1.64 15.19 -7.46
CA GLU A 365 0.66 14.43 -6.68
C GLU A 365 0.39 15.07 -5.32
N GLN A 366 1.43 15.54 -4.62
CA GLN A 366 1.27 16.28 -3.37
C GLN A 366 0.53 17.61 -3.54
N ALA A 367 0.79 18.33 -4.63
CA ALA A 367 0.05 19.54 -4.96
C ALA A 367 -1.44 19.23 -5.18
N ARG A 368 -1.77 18.15 -5.89
CA ARG A 368 -3.18 17.73 -6.07
C ARG A 368 -3.84 17.32 -4.75
N MET A 369 -3.12 16.68 -3.84
CA MET A 369 -3.62 16.40 -2.49
C MET A 369 -3.87 17.68 -1.68
N HIS A 370 -3.02 18.69 -1.84
CA HIS A 370 -3.23 20.01 -1.24
C HIS A 370 -4.49 20.68 -1.81
N ASP A 371 -4.68 20.64 -3.13
CA ASP A 371 -5.89 21.16 -3.79
C ASP A 371 -7.15 20.45 -3.29
N TYR A 372 -7.09 19.13 -3.11
CA TYR A 372 -8.21 18.34 -2.54
C TYR A 372 -8.60 18.81 -1.13
N LEU A 373 -7.62 19.06 -0.26
CA LEU A 373 -7.85 19.53 1.11
C LEU A 373 -8.56 20.88 1.15
N HIS A 374 -8.28 21.77 0.19
CA HIS A 374 -8.83 23.12 0.13
C HIS A 374 -9.95 23.26 -0.91
N SER A 375 -10.42 22.14 -1.45
CA SER A 375 -11.44 22.14 -2.49
C SER A 375 -12.77 22.72 -2.00
N ARG A 376 -13.35 23.61 -2.81
CA ARG A 376 -14.71 24.13 -2.67
C ARG A 376 -15.72 23.41 -3.56
N GLU A 377 -15.27 22.47 -4.36
CA GLU A 377 -16.12 21.60 -5.17
C GLU A 377 -16.31 20.23 -4.49
N CYS A 378 -17.26 19.47 -4.99
CA CYS A 378 -17.58 18.14 -4.45
C CYS A 378 -16.33 17.26 -4.32
N LEU A 379 -16.00 16.80 -3.12
CA LEU A 379 -14.82 16.00 -2.83
C LEU A 379 -14.80 14.68 -3.63
N MET A 380 -15.95 14.01 -3.81
CA MET A 380 -16.04 12.79 -4.59
C MET A 380 -15.84 13.06 -6.10
N GLN A 381 -16.37 14.17 -6.60
CA GLN A 381 -16.17 14.57 -7.99
C GLN A 381 -14.71 14.91 -8.28
N PHE A 382 -14.04 15.58 -7.32
CA PHE A 382 -12.60 15.84 -7.42
C PHE A 382 -11.82 14.53 -7.58
N LEU A 383 -12.07 13.54 -6.71
CA LEU A 383 -11.41 12.22 -6.78
C LEU A 383 -11.68 11.52 -8.12
N GLY A 384 -12.93 11.55 -8.62
CA GLY A 384 -13.28 10.98 -9.90
C GLY A 384 -12.51 11.61 -11.06
N ARG A 385 -12.38 12.94 -11.08
CA ARG A 385 -11.63 13.67 -12.12
C ARG A 385 -10.13 13.31 -12.11
N GLU A 386 -9.53 13.19 -10.93
CA GLU A 386 -8.12 12.81 -10.79
C GLU A 386 -7.84 11.37 -11.28
N LEU A 387 -8.87 10.55 -11.33
CA LEU A 387 -8.82 9.19 -11.86
C LEU A 387 -9.39 9.08 -13.30
N ASP A 388 -9.59 10.22 -13.96
CA ASP A 388 -10.13 10.30 -15.33
C ASP A 388 -11.50 9.60 -15.49
N ASP A 389 -12.35 9.63 -14.44
CA ASP A 389 -13.73 9.13 -14.54
C ASP A 389 -14.59 10.11 -15.34
N PRO A 390 -15.03 9.75 -16.57
CA PRO A 390 -15.83 10.64 -17.40
C PRO A 390 -17.25 10.87 -16.82
N SER A 391 -17.67 10.03 -15.87
CA SER A 391 -18.97 10.14 -15.19
C SER A 391 -18.92 10.95 -13.88
N ALA A 392 -17.77 11.54 -13.54
CA ALA A 392 -17.57 12.28 -12.31
C ALA A 392 -18.55 13.46 -12.16
N LYS A 393 -19.39 13.42 -11.15
CA LYS A 393 -20.42 14.41 -10.86
C LYS A 393 -20.54 14.69 -9.36
N PRO A 394 -21.19 15.79 -8.94
CA PRO A 394 -21.43 16.07 -7.54
C PRO A 394 -22.16 14.92 -6.84
N CYS A 395 -21.64 14.51 -5.66
CA CYS A 395 -22.20 13.36 -4.92
C CYS A 395 -23.43 13.73 -4.05
N GLY A 396 -23.63 15.00 -3.75
CA GLY A 396 -24.70 15.48 -2.87
C GLY A 396 -24.55 15.13 -1.37
N ARG A 397 -23.45 14.50 -0.95
CA ARG A 397 -23.31 13.88 0.39
C ARG A 397 -22.03 14.21 1.14
N CYS A 398 -21.01 14.73 0.50
CA CYS A 398 -19.78 15.19 1.16
C CYS A 398 -20.03 16.52 1.89
N ALA A 399 -19.16 16.87 2.81
CA ALA A 399 -19.26 18.11 3.58
C ALA A 399 -19.43 19.36 2.71
N VAL A 400 -18.72 19.43 1.57
CA VAL A 400 -18.82 20.53 0.62
C VAL A 400 -20.18 20.58 -0.07
N CYS A 401 -20.73 19.44 -0.50
CA CYS A 401 -22.06 19.41 -1.13
C CYS A 401 -23.19 19.77 -0.17
N ILE A 402 -23.05 19.38 1.12
CA ILE A 402 -24.04 19.70 2.16
C ILE A 402 -23.88 21.15 2.63
N GLY A 403 -22.69 21.75 2.46
CA GLY A 403 -22.38 23.10 2.95
C GLY A 403 -22.18 23.19 4.47
N ALA A 404 -21.95 22.03 5.13
CA ALA A 404 -21.72 21.94 6.57
C ALA A 404 -20.83 20.74 6.90
N PRO A 405 -20.08 20.77 8.02
CA PRO A 405 -19.32 19.62 8.49
C PRO A 405 -20.25 18.41 8.74
N LEU A 406 -19.80 17.22 8.33
CA LEU A 406 -20.46 15.94 8.65
C LEU A 406 -20.20 15.53 10.09
N ILE A 407 -18.98 15.80 10.54
CA ILE A 407 -18.49 15.62 11.90
C ILE A 407 -17.90 16.97 12.32
N SER A 408 -18.11 17.37 13.57
CA SER A 408 -17.59 18.65 14.08
C SER A 408 -16.07 18.75 13.88
N VAL A 409 -15.60 19.95 13.62
CA VAL A 409 -14.16 20.28 13.48
C VAL A 409 -13.54 20.71 14.82
N GLU A 410 -14.33 20.86 15.86
CA GLU A 410 -13.88 21.24 17.21
C GLU A 410 -13.16 20.08 17.89
N TYR A 411 -12.30 20.38 18.83
CA TYR A 411 -11.59 19.39 19.65
C TYR A 411 -11.34 19.92 21.07
N GLY A 412 -11.29 19.03 22.05
CA GLY A 412 -11.03 19.40 23.44
C GLY A 412 -9.58 19.83 23.66
N ILE A 413 -9.36 21.08 24.09
CA ILE A 413 -8.02 21.63 24.36
C ILE A 413 -7.31 20.84 25.47
N GLU A 414 -8.02 20.41 26.51
CA GLU A 414 -7.45 19.61 27.60
C GLU A 414 -6.94 18.26 27.09
N ARG A 415 -7.67 17.59 26.21
CA ARG A 415 -7.22 16.34 25.55
C ARG A 415 -6.01 16.57 24.65
N ALA A 416 -5.97 17.70 23.94
CA ALA A 416 -4.81 18.04 23.14
C ALA A 416 -3.56 18.23 24.00
N ASN A 417 -3.67 18.89 25.16
CA ASN A 417 -2.59 19.05 26.12
C ASN A 417 -2.15 17.70 26.71
N GLN A 418 -3.07 16.78 27.01
CA GLN A 418 -2.73 15.41 27.43
C GLN A 418 -1.99 14.65 26.35
N ALA A 419 -2.38 14.79 25.09
CA ALA A 419 -1.72 14.14 23.95
C ALA A 419 -0.26 14.61 23.74
N VAL A 420 0.06 15.85 24.09
CA VAL A 420 1.45 16.37 24.09
C VAL A 420 2.31 15.67 25.13
N MET A 421 1.74 15.32 26.28
CA MET A 421 2.43 14.72 27.41
C MET A 421 2.71 13.21 27.25
N LEU A 422 2.21 12.57 26.19
CA LEU A 422 2.50 11.16 25.94
C LEU A 422 4.01 10.95 25.76
N PRO A 423 4.62 10.03 26.54
CA PRO A 423 6.02 9.70 26.35
C PRO A 423 6.27 9.16 24.94
N ALA A 424 7.40 9.53 24.35
CA ALA A 424 7.81 8.93 23.08
C ALA A 424 8.01 7.41 23.31
N ILE A 425 7.15 6.59 22.73
CA ILE A 425 7.28 5.13 22.78
C ILE A 425 8.54 4.80 21.99
N SER A 426 9.57 4.28 22.66
CA SER A 426 10.73 3.73 21.98
C SER A 426 10.36 2.37 21.43
N SER A 427 10.75 2.09 20.20
CA SER A 427 10.55 0.80 19.49
C SER A 427 11.25 -0.41 20.16
N SER A 428 11.83 -0.24 21.31
CA SER A 428 12.50 -1.26 22.13
C SER A 428 12.06 -1.18 23.59
N GLY A 429 10.83 -1.43 23.94
CA GLY A 429 10.37 -1.78 25.30
C GLY A 429 10.95 -1.03 26.54
N ASN A 430 11.88 -0.11 26.38
CA ASN A 430 12.50 0.67 27.43
C ASN A 430 12.13 2.15 27.30
N VAL A 431 11.34 2.63 28.23
CA VAL A 431 11.00 4.05 28.40
C VAL A 431 12.26 4.83 28.78
N ARG A 432 12.86 5.57 27.86
CA ARG A 432 13.83 6.61 28.19
C ARG A 432 13.12 7.96 28.26
N ILE A 433 12.99 8.49 29.46
CA ILE A 433 12.54 9.87 29.69
C ILE A 433 13.70 10.79 29.29
N VAL A 434 13.58 11.49 28.16
CA VAL A 434 14.49 12.58 27.80
C VAL A 434 13.87 13.88 28.30
N ARG A 435 14.37 14.41 29.41
CA ARG A 435 14.09 15.79 29.81
C ARG A 435 14.96 16.71 28.94
N PHE A 436 14.33 17.57 28.18
CA PHE A 436 14.99 18.76 27.65
C PHE A 436 14.91 19.86 28.70
N LEU A 437 16.05 20.35 29.13
CA LEU A 437 16.21 21.61 29.86
C LEU A 437 16.16 22.77 28.87
#